data_fbb0bd8c89cfaacd5305f90ed426fefc
#
_entry.id   fbb0bd8c89cfaacd5305f90ed426fefc
#
_cell.length_a   1.000
_cell.length_b   1.000
_cell.length_c   1.000
_cell.angle_alpha   90.00
_cell.angle_beta   90.00
_cell.angle_gamma   90.00
#
_symmetry.space_group_name_H-M   'P 1'
#
loop_
_entity.id
_entity.type
_entity.pdbx_description
1 polymer ?
#
loop_
_entity_poly.entity_id
_entity_poly.type
_entity_poly.pdbx_seq_one_letter_code
_entity_poly.pdbx_strand_id
1 'polypeptide(L)'
;MSLEMTEYDKLQSANLNLLLEAGVALSGEKDIDVLMELIITTSMKLTNADGGTLYRVVDGQQLEFSILHNRSLQVRMGGKGSRQDLPPPLPLFTQGAGNYSHVACHAVLTGKTINIADAYLNEDFDFSGTRASDAQLGYRSQSLLAVPLKNHESDIIGVLQLINAQDPQTGQVVAFSPAASQYAEALASQAAVALTNRMLMDQMAALFESFI
;
A
#
# COMPACT_ATOMS: atom_id res chain seq x y z
N MET A 1 -40.01 -6.26 14.89
CA MET A 1 -39.28 -5.03 15.24
C MET A 1 -38.02 -5.02 14.40
N SER A 2 -38.06 -4.41 13.21
CA SER A 2 -36.91 -4.29 12.29
C SER A 2 -35.95 -3.28 12.88
N LEU A 3 -34.77 -3.73 13.30
CA LEU A 3 -33.69 -2.82 13.69
C LEU A 3 -33.27 -2.09 12.42
N GLU A 4 -33.59 -0.81 12.31
CA GLU A 4 -33.01 0.05 11.26
C GLU A 4 -31.50 0.05 11.44
N MET A 5 -30.77 -0.50 10.47
CA MET A 5 -29.32 -0.43 10.42
C MET A 5 -28.90 1.04 10.38
N THR A 6 -27.98 1.43 11.25
CA THR A 6 -27.41 2.77 11.26
C THR A 6 -26.60 2.98 9.97
N GLU A 7 -26.34 4.24 9.60
CA GLU A 7 -25.50 4.56 8.45
C GLU A 7 -24.08 4.01 8.60
N TYR A 8 -23.61 3.96 9.84
CA TYR A 8 -22.34 3.33 10.22
C TYR A 8 -22.32 1.81 9.92
N ASP A 9 -23.40 1.09 10.30
CA ASP A 9 -23.51 -0.36 10.06
C ASP A 9 -23.56 -0.68 8.55
N LYS A 10 -24.21 0.18 7.76
CA LYS A 10 -24.25 0.06 6.30
C LYS A 10 -22.86 0.24 5.68
N LEU A 11 -22.11 1.23 6.16
CA LEU A 11 -20.75 1.48 5.67
C LEU A 11 -19.80 0.33 6.04
N GLN A 12 -19.88 -0.19 7.26
CA GLN A 12 -19.10 -1.36 7.66
C GLN A 12 -19.43 -2.59 6.81
N SER A 13 -20.71 -2.86 6.58
CA SER A 13 -21.13 -3.97 5.72
C SER A 13 -20.61 -3.79 4.28
N ALA A 14 -20.67 -2.60 3.73
CA ALA A 14 -20.15 -2.30 2.39
C ALA A 14 -18.64 -2.53 2.29
N ASN A 15 -17.87 -2.08 3.28
CA ASN A 15 -16.42 -2.28 3.33
C ASN A 15 -16.05 -3.77 3.48
N LEU A 16 -16.80 -4.52 4.30
CA LEU A 16 -16.57 -5.95 4.43
C LEU A 16 -16.86 -6.70 3.12
N ASN A 17 -17.97 -6.37 2.44
CA ASN A 17 -18.27 -6.94 1.13
C ASN A 17 -17.18 -6.62 0.10
N LEU A 18 -16.71 -5.36 0.06
CA LEU A 18 -15.63 -4.96 -0.83
C LEU A 18 -14.33 -5.74 -0.54
N LEU A 19 -14.01 -5.98 0.73
CA LEU A 19 -12.85 -6.78 1.13
C LEU A 19 -12.98 -8.25 0.68
N LEU A 20 -14.17 -8.85 0.82
CA LEU A 20 -14.44 -10.21 0.38
C LEU A 20 -14.37 -10.34 -1.15
N GLU A 21 -14.97 -9.41 -1.89
CA GLU A 21 -14.91 -9.36 -3.36
C GLU A 21 -13.45 -9.20 -3.83
N ALA A 22 -12.69 -8.32 -3.17
CA ALA A 22 -11.27 -8.13 -3.46
C ALA A 22 -10.47 -9.44 -3.27
N GLY A 23 -10.71 -10.17 -2.19
CA GLY A 23 -10.03 -11.45 -1.94
C GLY A 23 -10.26 -12.47 -3.04
N VAL A 24 -11.50 -12.57 -3.54
CA VAL A 24 -11.83 -13.44 -4.68
C VAL A 24 -11.12 -12.97 -5.94
N ALA A 25 -11.17 -11.68 -6.25
CA ALA A 25 -10.54 -11.10 -7.44
C ALA A 25 -9.02 -11.25 -7.41
N LEU A 26 -8.38 -10.98 -6.26
CA LEU A 26 -6.93 -11.15 -6.08
C LEU A 26 -6.48 -12.59 -6.31
N SER A 27 -7.27 -13.56 -5.81
CA SER A 27 -6.94 -14.98 -5.95
C SER A 27 -7.06 -15.50 -7.38
N GLY A 28 -7.90 -14.89 -8.21
CA GLY A 28 -8.15 -15.28 -9.60
C GLY A 28 -7.28 -14.57 -10.63
N GLU A 29 -6.62 -13.47 -10.25
CA GLU A 29 -5.87 -12.64 -11.21
C GLU A 29 -4.54 -13.30 -11.61
N LYS A 30 -4.27 -13.33 -12.91
CA LYS A 30 -3.07 -13.97 -13.48
C LYS A 30 -2.03 -12.95 -13.97
N ASP A 31 -2.44 -11.72 -14.20
CA ASP A 31 -1.57 -10.64 -14.62
C ASP A 31 -1.10 -9.87 -13.38
N ILE A 32 0.21 -9.86 -13.13
CA ILE A 32 0.78 -9.22 -11.94
C ILE A 32 0.56 -7.70 -11.92
N ASP A 33 0.52 -7.05 -13.08
CA ASP A 33 0.28 -5.61 -13.16
C ASP A 33 -1.18 -5.28 -12.84
N VAL A 34 -2.13 -6.13 -13.30
CA VAL A 34 -3.55 -6.02 -12.92
C VAL A 34 -3.73 -6.30 -11.43
N LEU A 35 -3.03 -7.30 -10.90
CA LEU A 35 -3.07 -7.63 -9.48
C LEU A 35 -2.62 -6.45 -8.61
N MET A 36 -1.51 -5.79 -8.96
CA MET A 36 -1.02 -4.62 -8.26
C MET A 36 -2.00 -3.43 -8.35
N GLU A 37 -2.59 -3.19 -9.53
CA GLU A 37 -3.63 -2.17 -9.72
C GLU A 37 -4.84 -2.44 -8.83
N LEU A 38 -5.29 -3.69 -8.74
CA LEU A 38 -6.42 -4.08 -7.90
C LEU A 38 -6.12 -3.86 -6.42
N ILE A 39 -4.92 -4.21 -5.96
CA ILE A 39 -4.48 -3.99 -4.57
C ILE A 39 -4.54 -2.50 -4.23
N ILE A 40 -3.91 -1.65 -5.02
CA ILE A 40 -3.80 -0.23 -4.70
C ILE A 40 -5.15 0.48 -4.77
N THR A 41 -5.95 0.22 -5.81
CA THR A 41 -7.25 0.86 -6.00
C THR A 41 -8.26 0.43 -4.93
N THR A 42 -8.26 -0.85 -4.55
CA THR A 42 -9.14 -1.34 -3.48
C THR A 42 -8.71 -0.80 -2.12
N SER A 43 -7.41 -0.75 -1.83
CA SER A 43 -6.88 -0.17 -0.59
C SER A 43 -7.29 1.30 -0.43
N MET A 44 -7.11 2.09 -1.49
CA MET A 44 -7.52 3.50 -1.50
C MET A 44 -9.03 3.66 -1.32
N LYS A 45 -9.84 2.76 -1.90
CA LYS A 45 -11.31 2.78 -1.76
C LYS A 45 -11.75 2.42 -0.35
N LEU A 46 -11.20 1.34 0.24
CA LEU A 46 -11.52 0.87 1.59
C LEU A 46 -11.18 1.90 2.68
N THR A 47 -10.12 2.68 2.47
CA THR A 47 -9.60 3.62 3.46
C THR A 47 -9.93 5.07 3.14
N ASN A 48 -10.58 5.30 2.00
CA ASN A 48 -10.80 6.63 1.41
C ASN A 48 -9.49 7.45 1.30
N ALA A 49 -8.36 6.80 1.05
CA ALA A 49 -7.07 7.46 0.87
C ALA A 49 -7.01 8.20 -0.47
N ASP A 50 -6.37 9.37 -0.51
CA ASP A 50 -6.16 10.14 -1.73
C ASP A 50 -5.07 9.52 -2.62
N GLY A 51 -4.06 8.93 -2.02
CA GLY A 51 -2.99 8.25 -2.74
C GLY A 51 -2.53 6.96 -2.08
N GLY A 52 -1.80 6.18 -2.85
CA GLY A 52 -1.21 4.94 -2.39
C GLY A 52 -0.01 4.53 -3.21
N THR A 53 0.91 3.83 -2.58
CA THR A 53 2.11 3.26 -3.17
C THR A 53 2.24 1.80 -2.74
N LEU A 54 2.51 0.93 -3.69
CA LEU A 54 2.89 -0.45 -3.42
C LEU A 54 4.39 -0.59 -3.69
N TYR A 55 5.11 -1.02 -2.68
CA TYR A 55 6.53 -1.32 -2.75
C TYR A 55 6.75 -2.83 -2.75
N ARG A 56 7.82 -3.27 -3.40
CA ARG A 56 8.34 -4.64 -3.37
C ARG A 56 9.70 -4.66 -2.70
N VAL A 57 9.92 -5.62 -1.81
CA VAL A 57 11.27 -5.92 -1.28
C VAL A 57 12.06 -6.66 -2.35
N VAL A 58 13.27 -6.18 -2.64
CA VAL A 58 14.18 -6.80 -3.61
C VAL A 58 15.48 -7.15 -2.89
N ASP A 59 15.89 -8.42 -3.05
CA ASP A 59 17.10 -9.01 -2.48
C ASP A 59 17.28 -8.78 -0.96
N GLY A 60 16.20 -8.45 -0.25
CA GLY A 60 16.24 -8.10 1.17
C GLY A 60 17.02 -6.81 1.48
N GLN A 61 17.37 -6.02 0.46
CA GLN A 61 18.25 -4.85 0.58
C GLN A 61 17.57 -3.53 0.25
N GLN A 62 16.52 -3.55 -0.55
CA GLN A 62 15.87 -2.32 -1.01
C GLN A 62 14.38 -2.49 -1.23
N LEU A 63 13.67 -1.38 -1.19
CA LEU A 63 12.27 -1.24 -1.58
C LEU A 63 12.17 -0.59 -2.95
N GLU A 64 11.67 -1.32 -3.93
CA GLU A 64 11.33 -0.77 -5.24
C GLU A 64 9.88 -0.32 -5.28
N PHE A 65 9.64 0.82 -5.91
CA PHE A 65 8.29 1.26 -6.24
C PHE A 65 7.73 0.36 -7.34
N SER A 66 6.61 -0.31 -7.06
CA SER A 66 5.93 -1.15 -8.05
C SER A 66 4.78 -0.41 -8.72
N ILE A 67 4.02 0.36 -7.94
CA ILE A 67 2.91 1.16 -8.42
C ILE A 67 2.70 2.36 -7.48
N LEU A 68 2.37 3.51 -8.03
CA LEU A 68 2.07 4.74 -7.31
C LEU A 68 0.86 5.42 -7.95
N HIS A 69 -0.19 5.62 -7.15
CA HIS A 69 -1.38 6.36 -7.53
C HIS A 69 -1.62 7.54 -6.59
N ASN A 70 -2.05 8.67 -7.15
CA ASN A 70 -2.57 9.80 -6.39
C ASN A 70 -3.71 10.45 -7.17
N ARG A 71 -4.89 10.55 -6.54
CA ARG A 71 -6.11 11.06 -7.19
C ARG A 71 -6.04 12.57 -7.41
N SER A 72 -5.68 13.33 -6.39
CA SER A 72 -5.63 14.79 -6.45
C SER A 72 -4.56 15.29 -7.41
N LEU A 73 -3.42 14.60 -7.50
CA LEU A 73 -2.34 14.91 -8.44
C LEU A 73 -2.54 14.28 -9.82
N GLN A 74 -3.55 13.42 -10.00
CA GLN A 74 -3.81 12.65 -11.22
C GLN A 74 -2.60 11.80 -11.66
N VAL A 75 -1.83 11.29 -10.70
CA VAL A 75 -0.64 10.46 -10.93
C VAL A 75 -1.01 8.99 -10.94
N ARG A 76 -0.51 8.28 -11.97
CA ARG A 76 -0.56 6.82 -12.09
C ARG A 76 0.73 6.34 -12.73
N MET A 77 1.58 5.70 -11.93
CA MET A 77 2.89 5.17 -12.35
C MET A 77 3.00 3.70 -11.96
N GLY A 78 3.73 2.91 -12.74
CA GLY A 78 3.88 1.47 -12.51
C GLY A 78 2.65 0.66 -12.93
N GLY A 79 2.63 -0.63 -12.65
CA GLY A 79 1.58 -1.53 -13.11
C GLY A 79 1.44 -1.47 -14.64
N LYS A 80 0.24 -1.16 -15.13
CA LYS A 80 -0.02 -0.90 -16.56
C LYS A 80 0.33 0.52 -17.01
N GLY A 81 0.72 1.40 -16.10
CA GLY A 81 1.16 2.76 -16.39
C GLY A 81 2.65 2.83 -16.75
N SER A 82 3.17 4.07 -16.84
CA SER A 82 4.60 4.28 -17.10
C SER A 82 5.46 3.81 -15.92
N ARG A 83 6.38 2.86 -16.17
CA ARG A 83 7.38 2.43 -15.19
C ARG A 83 8.62 3.32 -15.19
N GLN A 84 8.84 4.10 -16.24
CA GLN A 84 10.04 4.93 -16.42
C GLN A 84 10.08 6.12 -15.45
N ASP A 85 8.91 6.52 -14.94
CA ASP A 85 8.75 7.68 -14.07
C ASP A 85 8.71 7.31 -12.58
N LEU A 86 8.84 6.01 -12.25
CA LEU A 86 8.87 5.57 -10.85
C LEU A 86 10.11 6.13 -10.13
N PRO A 87 9.99 6.55 -8.87
CA PRO A 87 11.12 7.00 -8.09
C PRO A 87 12.19 5.91 -7.93
N PRO A 88 13.45 6.30 -7.66
CA PRO A 88 14.51 5.34 -7.40
C PRO A 88 14.21 4.49 -6.16
N PRO A 89 14.75 3.24 -6.10
CA PRO A 89 14.57 2.37 -4.95
C PRO A 89 15.07 3.00 -3.65
N LEU A 90 14.41 2.64 -2.54
CA LEU A 90 14.79 3.07 -1.20
C LEU A 90 15.68 1.98 -0.56
N PRO A 91 16.90 2.28 -0.10
CA PRO A 91 17.72 1.30 0.59
C PRO A 91 17.13 0.96 1.95
N LEU A 92 17.01 -0.34 2.27
CA LEU A 92 16.61 -0.82 3.60
C LEU A 92 17.74 -0.66 4.63
N PHE A 93 18.98 -0.64 4.15
CA PHE A 93 20.15 -0.46 4.99
C PHE A 93 21.06 0.64 4.40
N THR A 94 21.58 1.49 5.28
CA THR A 94 22.53 2.55 4.93
C THR A 94 23.72 2.44 5.86
N GLN A 95 24.92 2.27 5.32
CA GLN A 95 26.17 2.09 6.08
C GLN A 95 26.11 0.96 7.12
N GLY A 96 25.37 -0.13 6.78
CA GLY A 96 25.20 -1.29 7.66
C GLY A 96 24.14 -1.14 8.75
N ALA A 97 23.51 0.02 8.88
CA ALA A 97 22.38 0.26 9.79
C ALA A 97 21.04 0.23 9.03
N GLY A 98 19.99 -0.25 9.70
CA GLY A 98 18.63 -0.23 9.14
C GLY A 98 18.12 1.19 8.93
N ASN A 99 17.45 1.44 7.80
CA ASN A 99 16.84 2.72 7.47
C ASN A 99 15.50 2.89 8.20
N TYR A 100 15.55 3.10 9.50
CA TYR A 100 14.36 3.26 10.35
C TYR A 100 13.74 4.66 10.27
N SER A 101 14.43 5.63 9.69
CA SER A 101 13.92 7.00 9.53
C SER A 101 12.90 7.13 8.40
N HIS A 102 12.89 6.19 7.45
CA HIS A 102 11.91 6.17 6.37
C HIS A 102 10.75 5.23 6.71
N VAL A 103 9.51 5.72 6.68
CA VAL A 103 8.32 4.99 7.16
C VAL A 103 8.14 3.62 6.50
N ALA A 104 8.23 3.53 5.16
CA ALA A 104 8.08 2.26 4.46
C ALA A 104 9.21 1.27 4.81
N CYS A 105 10.47 1.75 4.92
CA CYS A 105 11.60 0.91 5.34
C CYS A 105 11.42 0.43 6.79
N HIS A 106 10.96 1.31 7.68
CA HIS A 106 10.66 0.94 9.08
C HIS A 106 9.59 -0.14 9.15
N ALA A 107 8.52 -0.04 8.35
CA ALA A 107 7.47 -1.06 8.29
C ALA A 107 8.04 -2.44 7.86
N VAL A 108 8.96 -2.48 6.89
CA VAL A 108 9.65 -3.73 6.49
C VAL A 108 10.51 -4.25 7.62
N LEU A 109 11.40 -3.42 8.17
CA LEU A 109 12.40 -3.84 9.15
C LEU A 109 11.80 -4.29 10.47
N THR A 110 10.64 -3.75 10.85
CA THR A 110 9.94 -4.11 12.09
C THR A 110 8.78 -5.07 11.89
N GLY A 111 8.28 -5.22 10.67
CA GLY A 111 7.08 -5.98 10.36
C GLY A 111 5.82 -5.44 11.01
N LYS A 112 5.77 -4.15 11.34
CA LYS A 112 4.63 -3.50 12.02
C LYS A 112 3.97 -2.48 11.12
N THR A 113 2.65 -2.39 11.24
CA THR A 113 1.86 -1.29 10.66
C THR A 113 2.19 0.01 11.37
N ILE A 114 2.35 1.08 10.59
CA ILE A 114 2.64 2.43 11.08
C ILE A 114 1.51 3.35 10.61
N ASN A 115 0.87 4.02 11.55
CA ASN A 115 -0.21 4.97 11.29
C ASN A 115 0.17 6.35 11.85
N ILE A 116 0.32 7.32 10.97
CA ILE A 116 0.76 8.68 11.30
C ILE A 116 -0.37 9.65 10.98
N ALA A 117 -0.81 10.39 11.99
CA ALA A 117 -1.91 11.35 11.86
C ALA A 117 -1.52 12.59 11.04
N ASP A 118 -0.32 13.11 11.25
CA ASP A 118 0.23 14.23 10.47
C ASP A 118 1.76 14.09 10.33
N ALA A 119 2.22 13.85 9.10
CA ALA A 119 3.63 13.70 8.76
C ALA A 119 4.45 14.99 8.99
N TYR A 120 3.80 16.16 8.94
CA TYR A 120 4.47 17.44 9.16
C TYR A 120 4.73 17.74 10.64
N LEU A 121 3.96 17.10 11.53
CA LEU A 121 4.08 17.22 12.98
C LEU A 121 4.80 16.04 13.63
N ASN A 122 5.10 15.00 12.86
CA ASN A 122 5.77 13.81 13.36
C ASN A 122 7.29 14.02 13.36
N GLU A 123 7.94 13.70 14.48
CA GLU A 123 9.38 13.84 14.70
C GLU A 123 10.12 12.49 14.69
N ASP A 124 9.37 11.37 14.68
CA ASP A 124 9.95 10.02 14.73
C ASP A 124 10.56 9.59 13.39
N PHE A 125 10.13 10.23 12.28
CA PHE A 125 10.53 9.90 10.93
C PHE A 125 11.04 11.12 10.16
N ASP A 126 11.91 10.87 9.17
CA ASP A 126 12.41 11.92 8.26
C ASP A 126 11.43 12.13 7.11
N PHE A 127 10.69 13.22 7.18
CA PHE A 127 9.78 13.69 6.13
C PHE A 127 10.35 14.86 5.30
N SER A 128 11.66 15.12 5.37
CA SER A 128 12.28 16.21 4.62
C SER A 128 12.08 16.06 3.10
N GLY A 129 12.27 14.85 2.57
CA GLY A 129 12.03 14.52 1.17
C GLY A 129 10.56 14.67 0.78
N THR A 130 9.63 14.22 1.63
CA THR A 130 8.18 14.36 1.42
C THR A 130 7.80 15.84 1.36
N ARG A 131 8.27 16.66 2.32
CA ARG A 131 7.99 18.11 2.33
C ARG A 131 8.56 18.83 1.10
N ALA A 132 9.75 18.43 0.63
CA ALA A 132 10.33 19.00 -0.57
C ALA A 132 9.52 18.65 -1.83
N SER A 133 9.09 17.42 -1.96
CA SER A 133 8.22 16.97 -3.06
C SER A 133 6.86 17.66 -3.02
N ASP A 134 6.24 17.73 -1.86
CA ASP A 134 4.94 18.39 -1.64
C ASP A 134 5.00 19.87 -2.06
N ALA A 135 6.08 20.58 -1.70
CA ALA A 135 6.27 21.97 -2.07
C ALA A 135 6.38 22.17 -3.59
N GLN A 136 6.99 21.23 -4.31
CA GLN A 136 7.10 21.27 -5.76
C GLN A 136 5.77 20.98 -6.46
N LEU A 137 4.96 20.08 -5.88
CA LEU A 137 3.71 19.60 -6.46
C LEU A 137 2.48 20.43 -6.02
N GLY A 138 2.64 21.36 -5.07
CA GLY A 138 1.51 22.06 -4.47
C GLY A 138 0.58 21.13 -3.69
N TYR A 139 1.13 20.07 -3.10
CA TYR A 139 0.42 19.02 -2.38
C TYR A 139 0.83 19.02 -0.90
N ARG A 140 0.08 18.37 -0.04
CA ARG A 140 0.44 18.15 1.37
C ARG A 140 0.15 16.71 1.77
N SER A 141 1.20 15.92 1.92
CA SER A 141 1.12 14.57 2.50
C SER A 141 0.95 14.67 4.01
N GLN A 142 -0.28 14.61 4.49
CA GLN A 142 -0.61 14.79 5.91
C GLN A 142 -0.68 13.45 6.63
N SER A 143 -1.77 12.69 6.46
CA SER A 143 -1.91 11.39 7.12
C SER A 143 -1.26 10.28 6.29
N LEU A 144 -0.68 9.29 6.98
CA LEU A 144 0.05 8.21 6.35
C LEU A 144 -0.19 6.90 7.08
N LEU A 145 -0.44 5.84 6.31
CA LEU A 145 -0.58 4.47 6.80
C LEU A 145 0.34 3.55 6.00
N ALA A 146 1.29 2.91 6.64
CA ALA A 146 2.17 1.92 6.01
C ALA A 146 1.92 0.53 6.60
N VAL A 147 1.57 -0.42 5.74
CA VAL A 147 1.22 -1.79 6.12
C VAL A 147 2.18 -2.75 5.43
N PRO A 148 2.98 -3.54 6.17
CA PRO A 148 3.85 -4.54 5.57
C PRO A 148 3.04 -5.71 4.99
N LEU A 149 3.42 -6.17 3.79
CA LEU A 149 2.85 -7.35 3.15
C LEU A 149 3.63 -8.57 3.62
N LYS A 150 3.00 -9.39 4.45
CA LYS A 150 3.57 -10.64 4.98
C LYS A 150 3.00 -11.83 4.22
N ASN A 151 3.87 -12.66 3.67
CA ASN A 151 3.47 -13.93 3.08
C ASN A 151 3.16 -14.99 4.16
N HIS A 152 2.77 -16.19 3.75
CA HIS A 152 2.43 -17.29 4.66
C HIS A 152 3.64 -17.82 5.47
N GLU A 153 4.87 -17.53 5.06
CA GLU A 153 6.11 -17.84 5.78
C GLU A 153 6.52 -16.74 6.75
N SER A 154 5.70 -15.67 6.86
CA SER A 154 5.95 -14.46 7.63
C SER A 154 7.07 -13.57 7.09
N ASP A 155 7.53 -13.81 5.85
CA ASP A 155 8.47 -12.92 5.18
C ASP A 155 7.76 -11.66 4.71
N ILE A 156 8.44 -10.53 4.84
CA ILE A 156 7.95 -9.26 4.32
C ILE A 156 8.35 -9.13 2.86
N ILE A 157 7.37 -9.21 1.96
CA ILE A 157 7.58 -9.14 0.50
C ILE A 157 7.40 -7.73 -0.08
N GLY A 158 6.83 -6.82 0.70
CA GLY A 158 6.57 -5.45 0.28
C GLY A 158 5.90 -4.61 1.35
N VAL A 159 5.48 -3.41 0.97
CA VAL A 159 4.71 -2.48 1.80
C VAL A 159 3.62 -1.83 0.97
N LEU A 160 2.43 -1.77 1.53
CA LEU A 160 1.35 -0.92 1.08
C LEU A 160 1.41 0.38 1.90
N GLN A 161 1.65 1.52 1.26
CA GLN A 161 1.62 2.83 1.89
C GLN A 161 0.47 3.65 1.32
N LEU A 162 -0.38 4.17 2.19
CA LEU A 162 -1.54 5.00 1.85
C LEU A 162 -1.34 6.39 2.43
N ILE A 163 -1.80 7.41 1.72
CA ILE A 163 -1.67 8.81 2.16
C ILE A 163 -3.00 9.54 2.07
N ASN A 164 -3.20 10.47 2.99
CA ASN A 164 -4.31 11.40 3.02
C ASN A 164 -5.68 10.71 2.99
N ALA A 165 -6.03 10.04 4.09
CA ALA A 165 -7.41 9.61 4.30
C ALA A 165 -8.33 10.84 4.26
N GLN A 166 -9.43 10.74 3.51
CA GLN A 166 -10.39 11.84 3.37
C GLN A 166 -11.67 11.51 4.10
N ASP A 167 -12.21 12.47 4.83
CA ASP A 167 -13.55 12.38 5.37
C ASP A 167 -14.56 12.30 4.21
N PRO A 168 -15.44 11.28 4.17
CA PRO A 168 -16.33 11.06 3.02
C PRO A 168 -17.41 12.14 2.85
N GLN A 169 -17.71 12.91 3.91
CA GLN A 169 -18.72 13.96 3.86
C GLN A 169 -18.13 15.32 3.48
N THR A 170 -16.97 15.65 4.03
CA THR A 170 -16.35 16.97 3.86
C THR A 170 -15.22 16.99 2.83
N GLY A 171 -14.64 15.84 2.51
CA GLY A 171 -13.45 15.72 1.67
C GLY A 171 -12.15 16.20 2.33
N GLN A 172 -12.22 16.61 3.60
CA GLN A 172 -11.03 17.06 4.34
C GLN A 172 -10.11 15.88 4.66
N VAL A 173 -8.80 16.15 4.64
CA VAL A 173 -7.81 15.15 5.05
C VAL A 173 -7.90 14.94 6.55
N VAL A 174 -7.99 13.68 6.95
CA VAL A 174 -8.08 13.21 8.33
C VAL A 174 -7.05 12.11 8.58
N ALA A 175 -6.80 11.77 9.84
CA ALA A 175 -6.01 10.60 10.19
C ALA A 175 -6.72 9.30 9.76
N PHE A 176 -5.96 8.27 9.41
CA PHE A 176 -6.53 6.93 9.19
C PHE A 176 -7.15 6.40 10.48
N SER A 177 -8.43 6.05 10.44
CA SER A 177 -9.12 5.48 11.58
C SER A 177 -8.60 4.06 11.91
N PRO A 178 -8.78 3.57 13.15
CA PRO A 178 -8.46 2.17 13.47
C PRO A 178 -9.15 1.16 12.55
N ALA A 179 -10.38 1.41 12.14
CA ALA A 179 -11.11 0.56 11.19
C ALA A 179 -10.46 0.58 9.80
N ALA A 180 -10.06 1.75 9.29
CA ALA A 180 -9.33 1.87 8.02
C ALA A 180 -8.01 1.10 8.05
N SER A 181 -7.26 1.17 9.17
CA SER A 181 -6.04 0.41 9.37
C SER A 181 -6.30 -1.09 9.32
N GLN A 182 -7.33 -1.58 10.00
CA GLN A 182 -7.72 -3.00 9.98
C GLN A 182 -8.11 -3.49 8.57
N TYR A 183 -8.87 -2.70 7.81
CA TYR A 183 -9.20 -3.05 6.41
C TYR A 183 -7.95 -3.10 5.53
N ALA A 184 -7.04 -2.14 5.68
CA ALA A 184 -5.78 -2.14 4.94
C ALA A 184 -4.90 -3.34 5.29
N GLU A 185 -4.81 -3.72 6.58
CA GLU A 185 -4.08 -4.89 7.06
C GLU A 185 -4.67 -6.20 6.51
N ALA A 186 -6.00 -6.33 6.54
CA ALA A 186 -6.68 -7.51 6.01
C ALA A 186 -6.45 -7.66 4.50
N LEU A 187 -6.56 -6.56 3.74
CA LEU A 187 -6.29 -6.57 2.31
C LEU A 187 -4.81 -6.84 2.01
N ALA A 188 -3.89 -6.23 2.78
CA ALA A 188 -2.45 -6.46 2.63
C ALA A 188 -2.07 -7.93 2.85
N SER A 189 -2.71 -8.61 3.81
CA SER A 189 -2.53 -10.04 4.03
C SER A 189 -2.97 -10.88 2.83
N GLN A 190 -4.14 -10.59 2.25
CA GLN A 190 -4.63 -11.26 1.04
C GLN A 190 -3.74 -10.97 -0.17
N ALA A 191 -3.33 -9.71 -0.33
CA ALA A 191 -2.44 -9.26 -1.39
C ALA A 191 -1.08 -9.94 -1.33
N ALA A 192 -0.50 -10.10 -0.15
CA ALA A 192 0.77 -10.78 0.03
C ALA A 192 0.72 -12.23 -0.45
N VAL A 193 -0.35 -12.96 -0.12
CA VAL A 193 -0.55 -14.34 -0.59
C VAL A 193 -0.71 -14.39 -2.10
N ALA A 194 -1.54 -13.53 -2.68
CA ALA A 194 -1.79 -13.49 -4.12
C ALA A 194 -0.52 -13.14 -4.91
N LEU A 195 0.23 -12.13 -4.46
CA LEU A 195 1.51 -11.73 -5.08
C LEU A 195 2.55 -12.84 -4.99
N THR A 196 2.70 -13.47 -3.82
CA THR A 196 3.65 -14.58 -3.64
C THR A 196 3.31 -15.74 -4.57
N ASN A 197 2.05 -16.16 -4.62
CA ASN A 197 1.60 -17.23 -5.48
C ASN A 197 1.88 -16.90 -6.96
N ARG A 198 1.60 -15.68 -7.39
CA ARG A 198 1.84 -15.26 -8.77
C ARG A 198 3.32 -15.26 -9.12
N MET A 199 4.17 -14.70 -8.26
CA MET A 199 5.63 -14.69 -8.45
C MET A 199 6.20 -16.11 -8.55
N LEU A 200 5.74 -17.04 -7.70
CA LEU A 200 6.15 -18.44 -7.75
C LEU A 200 5.72 -19.11 -9.07
N MET A 201 4.49 -18.86 -9.53
CA MET A 201 4.01 -19.40 -10.81
C MET A 201 4.83 -18.87 -11.99
N ASP A 202 5.18 -17.59 -11.99
CA ASP A 202 6.00 -16.98 -13.05
C ASP A 202 7.44 -17.55 -13.04
N GLN A 203 8.02 -17.75 -11.86
CA GLN A 203 9.33 -18.40 -11.72
C GLN A 203 9.31 -19.84 -12.22
N MET A 204 8.28 -20.62 -11.89
CA MET A 204 8.11 -21.98 -12.38
C MET A 204 7.99 -22.01 -13.91
N ALA A 205 7.17 -21.14 -14.49
CA ALA A 205 7.00 -21.05 -15.95
C ALA A 205 8.33 -20.74 -16.64
N ALA A 206 9.10 -19.75 -16.13
CA ALA A 206 10.42 -19.41 -16.67
C ALA A 206 11.43 -20.57 -16.57
N LEU A 207 11.39 -21.34 -15.47
CA LEU A 207 12.23 -22.53 -15.35
C LEU A 207 11.86 -23.58 -16.40
N PHE A 208 10.58 -23.88 -16.61
CA PHE A 208 10.16 -24.84 -17.65
C PHE A 208 10.57 -24.42 -19.05
N GLU A 209 10.45 -23.13 -19.39
CA GLU A 209 10.88 -22.60 -20.69
C GLU A 209 12.40 -22.73 -20.90
N SER A 210 13.20 -22.70 -19.84
CA SER A 210 14.66 -22.83 -19.92
C SER A 210 15.13 -24.26 -20.17
N PHE A 211 14.26 -25.28 -20.07
CA PHE A 211 14.57 -26.69 -20.30
C PHE A 211 14.15 -27.20 -21.70
N ILE A 212 13.53 -26.34 -22.50
CA ILE A 212 13.12 -26.65 -23.90
C ILE A 212 14.08 -26.02 -24.89
#